data_fb047cfcc788ce1413c1cb60ba744e30
#
_entry.id   fb047cfcc788ce1413c1cb60ba744e30
#
_cell.length_a   1.000
_cell.length_b   1.000
_cell.length_c   1.000
_cell.angle_alpha   90.00
_cell.angle_beta   90.00
_cell.angle_gamma   90.00
#
_symmetry.space_group_name_H-M   'P 1'
#
loop_
_entity.id
_entity.type
_entity.pdbx_description
1 polymer ?
#
loop_
_entity_poly.entity_id
_entity_poly.type
_entity_poly.pdbx_seq_one_letter_code
_entity_poly.pdbx_strand_id
1 'polypeptide(L)'
;MVSDVGTITRRVNKSGQTKYTVQIRLRRKGVIVYQESQSFDRKPVARAWMMRREAELALPGALEKASREDVPLKKIIERYLDEYELIRPLGKTKRATLKAISETWLGQIADVDLSSQKLVEYAQWRMSQEGGGVQAQTVGNDLAHLGAVLSVAKPAWGYEVDASAMADSRKVLRKLGMVSRSRERDRRPSMDELDKLLTYFFDLQARRPSAIHMPKVIAFAIFSTRRQEEITRIRWEDLDERRQAVLVRDMKNPGQKIGNDVWCHLPDEAWRIVQSMPKSCREIFPYYSDSISAAFTRACKFLAIKDLHFHDLRHDGVSRLFEMEWDIPRVASVSGHRDWNSMRRYTHLNGRGDPYKNWSWLEKIIGAPVVLGARIEPEPAEDRKGVLQARRRRSIN
;
A
#
# COMPACT_ATOMS: atom_id res chain seq x y z
N MET A 1 31.29 -41.23 2.29
CA MET A 1 32.20 -40.67 1.27
C MET A 1 31.38 -40.51 0.01
N VAL A 2 31.45 -39.34 -0.62
CA VAL A 2 30.87 -39.08 -1.95
C VAL A 2 31.96 -39.49 -2.93
N SER A 3 31.68 -40.41 -3.84
CA SER A 3 32.62 -40.80 -4.89
C SER A 3 32.40 -39.89 -6.09
N ASP A 4 33.41 -39.12 -6.40
CA ASP A 4 33.47 -38.17 -7.51
C ASP A 4 33.95 -38.89 -8.79
N VAL A 5 33.18 -38.81 -9.89
CA VAL A 5 33.72 -39.17 -11.20
C VAL A 5 33.11 -38.25 -12.24
N GLY A 6 33.80 -37.17 -12.57
CA GLY A 6 33.57 -36.44 -13.81
C GLY A 6 34.10 -37.22 -15.00
N THR A 7 33.34 -37.36 -16.04
CA THR A 7 33.71 -38.05 -17.30
C THR A 7 33.64 -37.07 -18.46
N ILE A 8 34.65 -37.16 -19.38
CA ILE A 8 34.65 -36.37 -20.62
C ILE A 8 34.42 -37.33 -21.81
N THR A 9 33.33 -37.16 -22.51
CA THR A 9 32.98 -37.96 -23.69
C THR A 9 33.17 -37.11 -24.95
N ARG A 10 33.90 -37.64 -25.93
CA ARG A 10 34.04 -37.06 -27.28
C ARG A 10 32.86 -37.47 -28.13
N ARG A 11 32.16 -36.51 -28.74
CA ARG A 11 31.11 -36.74 -29.74
C ARG A 11 31.41 -35.97 -31.02
N VAL A 12 31.15 -36.57 -32.16
CA VAL A 12 31.24 -35.91 -33.48
C VAL A 12 29.81 -35.73 -33.98
N ASN A 13 29.40 -34.53 -34.26
CA ASN A 13 28.08 -34.24 -34.81
C ASN A 13 27.97 -34.65 -36.27
N LYS A 14 26.77 -34.73 -36.84
CA LYS A 14 26.49 -35.06 -38.23
C LYS A 14 27.22 -34.09 -39.23
N SER A 15 27.58 -32.90 -38.77
CA SER A 15 28.34 -31.89 -39.53
C SER A 15 29.86 -32.05 -39.41
N GLY A 16 30.37 -33.13 -38.82
CA GLY A 16 31.82 -33.37 -38.65
C GLY A 16 32.48 -32.63 -37.50
N GLN A 17 31.74 -31.79 -36.76
CA GLN A 17 32.31 -31.00 -35.68
C GLN A 17 32.44 -31.82 -34.42
N THR A 18 33.64 -31.81 -33.80
CA THR A 18 33.90 -32.53 -32.53
C THR A 18 33.47 -31.69 -31.32
N LYS A 19 32.68 -32.25 -30.44
CA LYS A 19 32.34 -31.69 -29.10
C LYS A 19 32.78 -32.59 -27.98
N TYR A 20 33.17 -31.97 -26.87
CA TYR A 20 33.60 -32.66 -25.65
C TYR A 20 32.54 -32.39 -24.58
N THR A 21 31.76 -33.42 -24.22
CA THR A 21 30.72 -33.33 -23.20
C THR A 21 31.29 -33.82 -21.88
N VAL A 22 31.34 -32.92 -20.90
CA VAL A 22 31.64 -33.26 -19.51
C VAL A 22 30.36 -33.69 -18.83
N GLN A 23 30.42 -34.76 -18.04
CA GLN A 23 29.33 -35.21 -17.18
C GLN A 23 29.89 -35.42 -15.78
N ILE A 24 29.36 -34.70 -14.79
CA ILE A 24 29.65 -34.85 -13.37
C ILE A 24 28.48 -35.58 -12.75
N ARG A 25 28.74 -36.68 -12.03
CA ARG A 25 27.74 -37.47 -11.30
C ARG A 25 28.26 -37.71 -9.90
N LEU A 26 27.56 -37.14 -8.90
CA LEU A 26 27.86 -37.37 -7.49
C LEU A 26 26.91 -38.43 -6.94
N ARG A 27 27.47 -39.43 -6.25
CA ARG A 27 26.70 -40.52 -5.66
C ARG A 27 26.88 -40.56 -4.15
N ARG A 28 25.78 -40.78 -3.42
CA ARG A 28 25.79 -41.02 -1.97
C ARG A 28 25.09 -42.34 -1.71
N LYS A 29 25.80 -43.30 -1.09
CA LYS A 29 25.29 -44.67 -0.87
C LYS A 29 24.75 -45.35 -2.15
N GLY A 30 25.43 -45.19 -3.28
CA GLY A 30 25.08 -45.76 -4.56
C GLY A 30 24.00 -44.99 -5.36
N VAL A 31 23.27 -44.05 -4.75
CA VAL A 31 22.25 -43.26 -5.41
C VAL A 31 22.87 -41.95 -5.97
N ILE A 32 22.49 -41.58 -7.20
CA ILE A 32 22.91 -40.29 -7.79
C ILE A 32 22.15 -39.18 -7.08
N VAL A 33 22.91 -38.30 -6.36
CA VAL A 33 22.37 -37.14 -5.64
C VAL A 33 22.55 -35.85 -6.43
N TYR A 34 23.42 -35.85 -7.44
CA TYR A 34 23.61 -34.72 -8.34
C TYR A 34 24.13 -35.17 -9.69
N GLN A 35 23.65 -34.58 -10.77
CA GLN A 35 24.14 -34.79 -12.12
C GLN A 35 24.09 -33.50 -12.92
N GLU A 36 25.22 -33.15 -13.56
CA GLU A 36 25.35 -32.01 -14.45
C GLU A 36 26.11 -32.40 -15.69
N SER A 37 25.79 -31.81 -16.86
CA SER A 37 26.52 -32.04 -18.11
C SER A 37 26.67 -30.75 -18.88
N GLN A 38 27.89 -30.52 -19.43
CA GLN A 38 28.17 -29.35 -20.27
C GLN A 38 29.06 -29.76 -21.43
N SER A 39 28.81 -29.17 -22.63
CA SER A 39 29.57 -29.45 -23.84
C SER A 39 30.47 -28.31 -24.24
N PHE A 40 31.69 -28.64 -24.73
CA PHE A 40 32.72 -27.69 -25.10
C PHE A 40 33.32 -28.07 -26.46
N ASP A 41 33.86 -27.09 -27.19
CA ASP A 41 34.50 -27.31 -28.49
C ASP A 41 35.93 -27.80 -28.37
N ARG A 42 36.58 -27.62 -27.21
CA ARG A 42 37.97 -27.98 -26.95
C ARG A 42 38.14 -28.81 -25.71
N LYS A 43 38.88 -29.92 -25.78
CA LYS A 43 39.15 -30.84 -24.68
C LYS A 43 39.82 -30.15 -23.45
N PRO A 44 40.83 -29.26 -23.62
CA PRO A 44 41.43 -28.57 -22.47
C PRO A 44 40.43 -27.71 -21.68
N VAL A 45 39.49 -27.02 -22.37
CA VAL A 45 38.45 -26.19 -21.76
C VAL A 45 37.48 -27.07 -20.98
N ALA A 46 37.05 -28.20 -21.57
CA ALA A 46 36.21 -29.18 -20.90
C ALA A 46 36.86 -29.71 -19.61
N ARG A 47 38.16 -30.03 -19.65
CA ARG A 47 38.88 -30.50 -18.49
C ARG A 47 39.05 -29.45 -17.39
N ALA A 48 39.38 -28.21 -17.77
CA ALA A 48 39.49 -27.10 -16.84
C ALA A 48 38.15 -26.79 -16.16
N TRP A 49 37.05 -26.81 -16.89
CA TRP A 49 35.69 -26.63 -16.34
C TRP A 49 35.35 -27.76 -15.36
N MET A 50 35.62 -29.02 -15.72
CA MET A 50 35.35 -30.17 -14.88
C MET A 50 36.08 -30.06 -13.53
N MET A 51 37.41 -29.79 -13.56
CA MET A 51 38.22 -29.68 -12.33
C MET A 51 37.72 -28.52 -11.43
N ARG A 52 37.41 -27.39 -12.03
CA ARG A 52 36.86 -26.25 -11.27
C ARG A 52 35.51 -26.60 -10.64
N ARG A 53 34.63 -27.23 -11.40
CA ARG A 53 33.26 -27.56 -10.93
C ARG A 53 33.27 -28.64 -9.85
N GLU A 54 34.15 -29.65 -9.96
CA GLU A 54 34.34 -30.63 -8.91
C GLU A 54 34.86 -29.97 -7.61
N ALA A 55 35.79 -29.04 -7.71
CA ALA A 55 36.28 -28.30 -6.55
C ALA A 55 35.21 -27.44 -5.89
N GLU A 56 34.34 -26.78 -6.70
CA GLU A 56 33.19 -26.01 -6.21
C GLU A 56 32.21 -26.90 -5.47
N LEU A 57 31.85 -28.07 -6.04
CA LEU A 57 30.89 -29.02 -5.47
C LEU A 57 31.39 -29.73 -4.22
N ALA A 58 32.72 -29.78 -4.04
CA ALA A 58 33.36 -30.35 -2.83
C ALA A 58 33.26 -29.40 -1.62
N LEU A 59 32.91 -28.12 -1.78
CA LEU A 59 32.75 -27.19 -0.66
C LEU A 59 31.54 -27.58 0.20
N PRO A 60 31.58 -27.39 1.52
CA PRO A 60 30.47 -27.68 2.41
C PRO A 60 29.20 -26.90 1.97
N GLY A 61 28.06 -27.58 1.83
CA GLY A 61 26.80 -27.00 1.41
C GLY A 61 26.64 -26.70 -0.09
N ALA A 62 27.70 -26.86 -0.89
CA ALA A 62 27.66 -26.56 -2.33
C ALA A 62 26.79 -27.54 -3.10
N LEU A 63 26.75 -28.81 -2.68
CA LEU A 63 25.93 -29.84 -3.30
C LEU A 63 24.44 -29.58 -3.08
N GLU A 64 24.05 -29.26 -1.86
CA GLU A 64 22.66 -28.88 -1.51
C GLU A 64 22.22 -27.65 -2.31
N LYS A 65 23.11 -26.67 -2.45
CA LYS A 65 22.87 -25.48 -3.25
C LYS A 65 22.73 -25.77 -4.75
N ALA A 66 23.59 -26.64 -5.29
CA ALA A 66 23.58 -27.02 -6.71
C ALA A 66 22.41 -27.96 -7.07
N SER A 67 21.88 -28.73 -6.11
CA SER A 67 20.74 -29.64 -6.29
C SER A 67 19.39 -29.00 -6.06
N ARG A 68 19.38 -27.74 -5.60
CA ARG A 68 18.15 -27.02 -5.30
C ARG A 68 17.48 -26.58 -6.61
N GLU A 69 16.16 -26.77 -6.69
CA GLU A 69 15.37 -26.20 -7.75
C GLU A 69 15.22 -24.67 -7.55
N ASP A 70 15.36 -23.92 -8.64
CA ASP A 70 15.13 -22.51 -8.64
C ASP A 70 13.64 -22.20 -8.38
N VAL A 71 13.38 -21.21 -7.53
CA VAL A 71 12.03 -20.89 -7.11
C VAL A 71 11.61 -19.54 -7.69
N PRO A 72 10.53 -19.47 -8.51
CA PRO A 72 10.01 -18.23 -9.04
C PRO A 72 9.61 -17.28 -7.92
N LEU A 73 9.87 -15.97 -8.09
CA LEU A 73 9.48 -14.91 -7.14
C LEU A 73 7.99 -14.95 -6.78
N LYS A 74 7.14 -15.35 -7.72
CA LYS A 74 5.70 -15.57 -7.49
C LYS A 74 5.45 -16.51 -6.31
N LYS A 75 6.09 -17.65 -6.24
CA LYS A 75 5.93 -18.62 -5.14
C LYS A 75 6.43 -18.05 -3.80
N ILE A 76 7.48 -17.23 -3.83
CA ILE A 76 8.00 -16.57 -2.63
C ILE A 76 6.99 -15.54 -2.11
N ILE A 77 6.37 -14.77 -3.03
CA ILE A 77 5.32 -13.81 -2.69
C ILE A 77 4.08 -14.51 -2.14
N GLU A 78 3.63 -15.59 -2.78
CA GLU A 78 2.48 -16.40 -2.33
C GLU A 78 2.72 -16.93 -0.91
N ARG A 79 3.87 -17.55 -0.66
CA ARG A 79 4.26 -18.00 0.68
C ARG A 79 4.27 -16.88 1.71
N TYR A 80 4.79 -15.70 1.33
CA TYR A 80 4.77 -14.53 2.22
C TYR A 80 3.35 -14.10 2.57
N LEU A 81 2.46 -14.08 1.58
CA LEU A 81 1.07 -13.70 1.80
C LEU A 81 0.36 -14.69 2.73
N ASP A 82 0.56 -15.98 2.53
CA ASP A 82 -0.10 -17.04 3.30
C ASP A 82 0.42 -17.09 4.76
N GLU A 83 1.74 -17.15 4.97
CA GLU A 83 2.31 -17.26 6.31
C GLU A 83 2.15 -15.96 7.13
N TYR A 84 2.33 -14.79 6.50
CA TYR A 84 2.21 -13.52 7.21
C TYR A 84 0.78 -13.19 7.60
N GLU A 85 -0.19 -13.64 6.81
CA GLU A 85 -1.60 -13.42 7.11
C GLU A 85 -2.06 -14.13 8.38
N LEU A 86 -1.50 -15.31 8.65
CA LEU A 86 -1.75 -16.08 9.87
C LEU A 86 -1.22 -15.37 11.13
N ILE A 87 -0.11 -14.64 11.01
CA ILE A 87 0.54 -13.97 12.14
C ILE A 87 0.00 -12.54 12.32
N ARG A 88 -0.18 -11.82 11.22
CA ARG A 88 -0.61 -10.42 11.22
C ARG A 88 -1.35 -10.07 9.93
N PRO A 89 -2.61 -9.63 10.01
CA PRO A 89 -3.37 -9.25 8.82
C PRO A 89 -2.65 -8.20 7.97
N LEU A 90 -2.48 -8.50 6.69
CA LEU A 90 -1.87 -7.58 5.75
C LEU A 90 -2.90 -6.53 5.29
N GLY A 91 -2.48 -5.27 5.20
CA GLY A 91 -3.33 -4.22 4.64
C GLY A 91 -3.69 -4.50 3.17
N LYS A 92 -4.93 -4.15 2.78
CA LYS A 92 -5.50 -4.37 1.43
C LYS A 92 -4.54 -3.95 0.31
N THR A 93 -3.91 -2.77 0.43
CA THR A 93 -2.98 -2.23 -0.57
C THR A 93 -1.74 -3.12 -0.73
N LYS A 94 -1.10 -3.52 0.39
CA LYS A 94 0.10 -4.37 0.31
C LYS A 94 -0.19 -5.70 -0.34
N ARG A 95 -1.32 -6.34 0.02
CA ARG A 95 -1.77 -7.60 -0.58
C ARG A 95 -2.01 -7.43 -2.08
N ALA A 96 -2.78 -6.41 -2.47
CA ALA A 96 -3.10 -6.15 -3.88
C ALA A 96 -1.84 -5.88 -4.70
N THR A 97 -0.91 -5.06 -4.18
CA THR A 97 0.36 -4.77 -4.84
C THR A 97 1.22 -6.03 -5.01
N LEU A 98 1.39 -6.83 -3.96
CA LEU A 98 2.19 -8.06 -4.05
C LEU A 98 1.58 -9.07 -5.02
N LYS A 99 0.25 -9.24 -5.02
CA LYS A 99 -0.45 -10.06 -6.02
C LYS A 99 -0.25 -9.51 -7.44
N ALA A 100 -0.33 -8.20 -7.63
CA ALA A 100 -0.07 -7.61 -8.94
C ALA A 100 1.37 -7.85 -9.40
N ILE A 101 2.38 -7.72 -8.53
CA ILE A 101 3.78 -8.02 -8.86
C ILE A 101 3.95 -9.49 -9.24
N SER A 102 3.34 -10.42 -8.51
CA SER A 102 3.47 -11.86 -8.77
C SER A 102 2.94 -12.29 -10.14
N GLU A 103 2.01 -11.52 -10.72
CA GLU A 103 1.43 -11.79 -12.04
C GLU A 103 2.20 -11.11 -13.18
N THR A 104 3.23 -10.30 -12.88
CA THR A 104 4.11 -9.71 -13.91
C THR A 104 5.24 -10.66 -14.31
N TRP A 105 6.00 -10.28 -15.34
CA TRP A 105 7.21 -11.01 -15.74
C TRP A 105 8.23 -11.13 -14.59
N LEU A 106 8.28 -10.16 -13.66
CA LEU A 106 9.17 -10.23 -12.49
C LEU A 106 8.80 -11.42 -11.58
N GLY A 107 7.51 -11.75 -11.49
CA GLY A 107 7.05 -12.91 -10.71
C GLY A 107 7.57 -14.25 -11.25
N GLN A 108 7.99 -14.32 -12.51
CA GLN A 108 8.52 -15.53 -13.13
C GLN A 108 10.05 -15.66 -12.98
N ILE A 109 10.74 -14.60 -12.51
CA ILE A 109 12.19 -14.64 -12.31
C ILE A 109 12.51 -15.56 -11.14
N ALA A 110 13.51 -16.41 -11.33
CA ALA A 110 14.03 -17.31 -10.30
C ALA A 110 14.69 -16.50 -9.16
N ASP A 111 14.64 -17.03 -7.96
CA ASP A 111 15.22 -16.37 -6.79
C ASP A 111 16.71 -16.08 -6.93
N VAL A 112 17.47 -16.96 -7.58
CA VAL A 112 18.91 -16.79 -7.88
C VAL A 112 19.19 -15.70 -8.92
N ASP A 113 18.25 -15.42 -9.81
CA ASP A 113 18.38 -14.45 -10.91
C ASP A 113 17.85 -13.05 -10.53
N LEU A 114 17.24 -12.91 -9.35
CA LEU A 114 16.67 -11.65 -8.89
C LEU A 114 17.77 -10.68 -8.48
N SER A 115 18.24 -9.88 -9.42
CA SER A 115 19.29 -8.88 -9.25
C SER A 115 18.76 -7.45 -9.10
N SER A 116 19.64 -6.53 -8.68
CA SER A 116 19.32 -5.10 -8.67
C SER A 116 18.97 -4.57 -10.05
N GLN A 117 19.59 -5.10 -11.11
CA GLN A 117 19.28 -4.76 -12.49
C GLN A 117 17.83 -5.13 -12.85
N LYS A 118 17.37 -6.33 -12.50
CA LYS A 118 15.98 -6.77 -12.75
C LYS A 118 14.95 -5.91 -12.02
N LEU A 119 15.27 -5.45 -10.82
CA LEU A 119 14.41 -4.52 -10.08
C LEU A 119 14.37 -3.13 -10.72
N VAL A 120 15.48 -2.66 -11.30
CA VAL A 120 15.51 -1.41 -12.08
C VAL A 120 14.71 -1.54 -13.39
N GLU A 121 14.88 -2.63 -14.13
CA GLU A 121 14.10 -2.95 -15.34
C GLU A 121 12.59 -2.99 -15.02
N TYR A 122 12.21 -3.61 -13.90
CA TYR A 122 10.82 -3.63 -13.43
C TYR A 122 10.28 -2.21 -13.16
N ALA A 123 11.06 -1.36 -12.50
CA ALA A 123 10.66 0.01 -12.23
C ALA A 123 10.46 0.82 -13.52
N GLN A 124 11.36 0.67 -14.51
CA GLN A 124 11.24 1.29 -15.83
C GLN A 124 9.99 0.82 -16.56
N TRP A 125 9.76 -0.49 -16.58
CA TRP A 125 8.58 -1.08 -17.19
C TRP A 125 7.30 -0.57 -16.51
N ARG A 126 7.23 -0.51 -15.17
CA ARG A 126 6.05 0.00 -14.44
C ARG A 126 5.70 1.45 -14.79
N MET A 127 6.69 2.28 -15.10
CA MET A 127 6.49 3.68 -15.50
C MET A 127 6.14 3.82 -16.99
N SER A 128 6.43 2.83 -17.83
CA SER A 128 6.02 2.80 -19.23
C SER A 128 4.51 2.55 -19.39
N GLN A 129 3.97 2.85 -20.56
CA GLN A 129 2.54 2.59 -20.84
C GLN A 129 2.17 1.11 -20.71
N GLU A 130 3.07 0.21 -21.13
CA GLU A 130 2.91 -1.24 -21.02
C GLU A 130 2.77 -1.70 -19.54
N GLY A 131 3.56 -1.13 -18.65
CA GLY A 131 3.52 -1.38 -17.21
C GLY A 131 2.44 -0.60 -16.44
N GLY A 132 1.63 0.19 -17.14
CA GLY A 132 0.50 0.95 -16.61
C GLY A 132 0.77 2.44 -16.37
N GLY A 133 1.92 2.99 -16.80
CA GLY A 133 2.22 4.43 -16.74
C GLY A 133 2.21 5.03 -15.34
N VAL A 134 2.63 4.25 -14.32
CA VAL A 134 2.48 4.67 -12.94
C VAL A 134 3.51 5.74 -12.54
N GLN A 135 3.16 6.54 -11.54
CA GLN A 135 4.04 7.56 -11.00
C GLN A 135 5.21 6.95 -10.21
N ALA A 136 6.34 7.64 -10.16
CA ALA A 136 7.56 7.25 -9.43
C ALA A 136 7.31 6.86 -7.96
N GLN A 137 6.33 7.50 -7.31
CA GLN A 137 5.93 7.14 -5.96
C GLN A 137 5.25 5.77 -5.89
N THR A 138 4.43 5.41 -6.87
CA THR A 138 3.77 4.09 -6.92
C THR A 138 4.82 3.00 -7.09
N VAL A 139 5.81 3.21 -7.95
CA VAL A 139 6.98 2.32 -8.08
C VAL A 139 7.71 2.19 -6.75
N GLY A 140 7.92 3.31 -6.04
CA GLY A 140 8.52 3.30 -4.70
C GLY A 140 7.75 2.45 -3.69
N ASN A 141 6.41 2.48 -3.73
CA ASN A 141 5.54 1.65 -2.89
C ASN A 141 5.60 0.17 -3.29
N ASP A 142 5.55 -0.14 -4.60
CA ASP A 142 5.69 -1.50 -5.12
C ASP A 142 6.98 -2.14 -4.61
N LEU A 143 8.12 -1.45 -4.78
CA LEU A 143 9.43 -1.90 -4.29
C LEU A 143 9.53 -1.94 -2.75
N ALA A 144 8.78 -1.09 -2.03
CA ALA A 144 8.74 -1.15 -0.57
C ALA A 144 8.03 -2.41 -0.09
N HIS A 145 6.93 -2.78 -0.73
CA HIS A 145 6.20 -4.00 -0.41
C HIS A 145 6.98 -5.26 -0.79
N LEU A 146 7.59 -5.27 -1.98
CA LEU A 146 8.46 -6.36 -2.41
C LEU A 146 9.70 -6.50 -1.51
N GLY A 147 10.33 -5.39 -1.12
CA GLY A 147 11.47 -5.40 -0.20
C GLY A 147 11.18 -6.06 1.14
N ALA A 148 9.95 -5.94 1.65
CA ALA A 148 9.54 -6.64 2.86
C ALA A 148 9.46 -8.17 2.65
N VAL A 149 9.10 -8.65 1.46
CA VAL A 149 9.13 -10.09 1.11
C VAL A 149 10.58 -10.58 1.05
N LEU A 150 11.43 -9.87 0.30
CA LEU A 150 12.82 -10.28 0.09
C LEU A 150 13.64 -10.28 1.39
N SER A 151 13.31 -9.37 2.32
CA SER A 151 14.01 -9.29 3.62
C SER A 151 13.81 -10.52 4.50
N VAL A 152 12.75 -11.29 4.31
CA VAL A 152 12.48 -12.53 5.06
C VAL A 152 12.75 -13.79 4.23
N ALA A 153 12.78 -13.69 2.92
CA ALA A 153 12.89 -14.83 2.01
C ALA A 153 14.11 -15.70 2.28
N LYS A 154 15.30 -15.10 2.42
CA LYS A 154 16.53 -15.84 2.73
C LYS A 154 16.61 -16.25 4.19
N PRO A 155 16.49 -15.36 5.20
CA PRO A 155 16.69 -15.73 6.60
C PRO A 155 15.62 -16.67 7.15
N ALA A 156 14.36 -16.56 6.71
CA ALA A 156 13.28 -17.38 7.23
C ALA A 156 13.07 -18.68 6.43
N TRP A 157 13.32 -18.68 5.12
CA TRP A 157 12.95 -19.79 4.25
C TRP A 157 14.10 -20.36 3.42
N GLY A 158 15.29 -19.77 3.49
CA GLY A 158 16.49 -20.26 2.79
C GLY A 158 16.46 -20.05 1.27
N TYR A 159 15.63 -19.13 0.75
CA TYR A 159 15.67 -18.77 -0.67
C TYR A 159 16.96 -17.99 -1.00
N GLU A 160 17.55 -18.25 -2.17
CA GLU A 160 18.84 -17.65 -2.56
C GLU A 160 18.68 -16.26 -3.21
N VAL A 161 17.83 -15.41 -2.62
CA VAL A 161 17.71 -14.03 -3.06
C VAL A 161 18.92 -13.20 -2.63
N ASP A 162 19.41 -12.34 -3.53
CA ASP A 162 20.44 -11.36 -3.18
C ASP A 162 19.88 -10.32 -2.19
N ALA A 163 20.39 -10.36 -0.97
CA ALA A 163 19.96 -9.44 0.10
C ALA A 163 20.26 -7.96 -0.23
N SER A 164 21.26 -7.68 -1.07
CA SER A 164 21.65 -6.32 -1.46
C SER A 164 20.85 -5.77 -2.64
N ALA A 165 20.29 -6.63 -3.49
CA ALA A 165 19.62 -6.24 -4.74
C ALA A 165 18.58 -5.13 -4.57
N MET A 166 17.73 -5.20 -3.54
CA MET A 166 16.72 -4.17 -3.26
C MET A 166 17.35 -2.84 -2.82
N ALA A 167 18.39 -2.87 -1.99
CA ALA A 167 19.04 -1.66 -1.52
C ALA A 167 19.76 -0.94 -2.66
N ASP A 168 20.47 -1.68 -3.50
CA ASP A 168 21.23 -1.16 -4.61
C ASP A 168 20.31 -0.65 -5.73
N SER A 169 19.26 -1.38 -6.07
CA SER A 169 18.24 -0.90 -7.03
C SER A 169 17.65 0.44 -6.57
N ARG A 170 17.31 0.59 -5.29
CA ARG A 170 16.76 1.85 -4.75
C ARG A 170 17.75 3.01 -4.82
N LYS A 171 19.06 2.78 -4.64
CA LYS A 171 20.08 3.84 -4.83
C LYS A 171 20.08 4.35 -6.27
N VAL A 172 20.07 3.41 -7.24
CA VAL A 172 20.01 3.75 -8.66
C VAL A 172 18.73 4.48 -9.01
N LEU A 173 17.58 3.94 -8.62
CA LEU A 173 16.27 4.51 -8.93
C LEU A 173 16.06 5.91 -8.35
N ARG A 174 16.62 6.21 -7.16
CA ARG A 174 16.62 7.57 -6.62
C ARG A 174 17.44 8.52 -7.47
N LYS A 175 18.64 8.11 -7.93
CA LYS A 175 19.47 8.93 -8.82
C LYS A 175 18.79 9.19 -10.17
N LEU A 176 18.02 8.25 -10.68
CA LEU A 176 17.27 8.36 -11.93
C LEU A 176 15.91 9.08 -11.75
N GLY A 177 15.53 9.49 -10.52
CA GLY A 177 14.23 10.13 -10.25
C GLY A 177 13.02 9.19 -10.40
N MET A 178 13.25 7.88 -10.51
CA MET A 178 12.21 6.85 -10.72
C MET A 178 11.56 6.37 -9.42
N VAL A 179 12.09 6.81 -8.29
CA VAL A 179 11.51 6.63 -6.95
C VAL A 179 11.61 7.97 -6.24
N SER A 180 10.48 8.53 -5.89
CA SER A 180 10.39 9.82 -5.20
C SER A 180 9.47 9.73 -3.99
N ARG A 181 9.60 10.71 -3.08
CA ARG A 181 8.54 10.96 -2.09
C ARG A 181 7.34 11.59 -2.81
N SER A 182 6.14 11.42 -2.27
CA SER A 182 4.98 12.21 -2.71
C SER A 182 5.34 13.67 -2.70
N ARG A 183 4.90 14.39 -3.73
CA ARG A 183 4.82 15.85 -3.61
C ARG A 183 3.89 16.18 -2.45
N GLU A 184 4.31 17.07 -1.60
CA GLU A 184 3.45 17.59 -0.56
C GLU A 184 2.28 18.31 -1.22
N ARG A 185 1.07 18.03 -0.71
CA ARG A 185 -0.16 18.56 -1.25
C ARG A 185 -0.63 19.72 -0.37
N ASP A 186 -0.68 20.93 -0.92
CA ASP A 186 -1.09 22.14 -0.22
C ASP A 186 -2.48 22.62 -0.63
N ARG A 187 -3.22 21.80 -1.40
CA ARG A 187 -4.57 22.10 -1.87
C ARG A 187 -5.54 22.21 -0.67
N ARG A 188 -6.22 23.33 -0.59
CA ARG A 188 -7.30 23.61 0.35
C ARG A 188 -8.56 24.00 -0.43
N PRO A 189 -9.77 23.65 0.04
CA PRO A 189 -10.99 24.15 -0.58
C PRO A 189 -11.06 25.69 -0.44
N SER A 190 -11.55 26.37 -1.46
CA SER A 190 -11.98 27.77 -1.29
C SER A 190 -13.36 27.83 -0.64
N MET A 191 -13.74 28.98 -0.07
CA MET A 191 -15.07 29.15 0.49
C MET A 191 -16.17 28.97 -0.58
N ASP A 192 -15.95 29.46 -1.81
CA ASP A 192 -16.85 29.26 -2.95
C ASP A 192 -17.01 27.76 -3.33
N GLU A 193 -15.94 26.99 -3.27
CA GLU A 193 -16.00 25.54 -3.51
C GLU A 193 -16.79 24.82 -2.40
N LEU A 194 -16.60 25.24 -1.15
CA LEU A 194 -17.38 24.71 -0.02
C LEU A 194 -18.86 25.08 -0.15
N ASP A 195 -19.18 26.32 -0.54
CA ASP A 195 -20.55 26.76 -0.76
C ASP A 195 -21.24 25.93 -1.84
N LYS A 196 -20.58 25.69 -2.96
CA LYS A 196 -21.07 24.80 -4.04
C LYS A 196 -21.29 23.38 -3.57
N LEU A 197 -20.33 22.81 -2.85
CA LEU A 197 -20.41 21.44 -2.33
C LEU A 197 -21.54 21.30 -1.32
N LEU A 198 -21.67 22.23 -0.38
CA LEU A 198 -22.69 22.17 0.65
C LEU A 198 -24.09 22.37 0.06
N THR A 199 -24.27 23.34 -0.84
CA THR A 199 -25.52 23.52 -1.59
C THR A 199 -25.92 22.22 -2.30
N TYR A 200 -25.01 21.65 -3.08
CA TYR A 200 -25.25 20.38 -3.78
C TYR A 200 -25.67 19.24 -2.85
N PHE A 201 -24.99 19.10 -1.71
CA PHE A 201 -25.30 18.02 -0.78
C PHE A 201 -26.58 18.27 0.02
N PHE A 202 -26.94 19.50 0.32
CA PHE A 202 -28.24 19.83 0.90
C PHE A 202 -29.39 19.55 -0.07
N ASP A 203 -29.25 19.90 -1.35
CA ASP A 203 -30.21 19.58 -2.39
C ASP A 203 -30.34 18.06 -2.60
N LEU A 204 -29.23 17.35 -2.54
CA LEU A 204 -29.24 15.88 -2.59
C LEU A 204 -29.97 15.29 -1.37
N GLN A 205 -29.72 15.84 -0.17
CA GLN A 205 -30.35 15.39 1.08
C GLN A 205 -31.87 15.60 1.04
N ALA A 206 -32.35 16.73 0.49
CA ALA A 206 -33.75 17.00 0.34
C ALA A 206 -34.45 15.97 -0.58
N ARG A 207 -33.74 15.52 -1.63
CA ARG A 207 -34.27 14.50 -2.58
C ARG A 207 -34.08 13.06 -2.08
N ARG A 208 -33.07 12.81 -1.25
CA ARG A 208 -32.71 11.49 -0.72
C ARG A 208 -32.31 11.61 0.77
N PRO A 209 -33.28 11.69 1.68
CA PRO A 209 -32.99 11.93 3.11
C PRO A 209 -32.07 10.89 3.76
N SER A 210 -32.12 9.63 3.31
CA SER A 210 -31.28 8.54 3.82
C SER A 210 -29.88 8.46 3.20
N ALA A 211 -29.52 9.39 2.29
CA ALA A 211 -28.15 9.47 1.78
C ALA A 211 -27.16 9.88 2.88
N ILE A 212 -25.87 9.62 2.67
CA ILE A 212 -24.82 10.09 3.58
C ILE A 212 -24.98 11.59 3.82
N HIS A 213 -25.07 12.00 5.08
CA HIS A 213 -25.18 13.42 5.41
C HIS A 213 -23.83 14.12 5.23
N MET A 214 -23.42 14.28 3.97
CA MET A 214 -22.11 14.84 3.60
C MET A 214 -21.85 16.23 4.21
N PRO A 215 -22.83 17.16 4.36
CA PRO A 215 -22.58 18.44 5.03
C PRO A 215 -21.98 18.27 6.43
N LYS A 216 -22.53 17.38 7.28
CA LYS A 216 -21.98 17.13 8.62
C LYS A 216 -20.62 16.44 8.56
N VAL A 217 -20.41 15.51 7.61
CA VAL A 217 -19.13 14.81 7.43
C VAL A 217 -18.03 15.78 6.98
N ILE A 218 -18.32 16.69 6.03
CA ILE A 218 -17.39 17.71 5.54
C ILE A 218 -17.02 18.68 6.67
N ALA A 219 -18.00 19.27 7.33
CA ALA A 219 -17.76 20.20 8.42
C ALA A 219 -17.00 19.53 9.57
N PHE A 220 -17.39 18.31 9.96
CA PHE A 220 -16.66 17.58 10.99
C PHE A 220 -15.22 17.27 10.59
N ALA A 221 -14.94 16.94 9.33
CA ALA A 221 -13.57 16.72 8.84
C ALA A 221 -12.70 17.99 8.96
N ILE A 222 -13.25 19.16 8.66
CA ILE A 222 -12.57 20.45 8.78
C ILE A 222 -12.31 20.77 10.26
N PHE A 223 -13.36 20.81 11.07
CA PHE A 223 -13.24 21.31 12.45
C PHE A 223 -12.54 20.34 13.41
N SER A 224 -12.72 19.02 13.23
CA SER A 224 -12.03 18.00 14.03
C SER A 224 -10.67 17.61 13.49
N THR A 225 -10.36 17.96 12.26
CA THR A 225 -9.16 17.52 11.53
C THR A 225 -8.99 15.99 11.43
N ARG A 226 -10.08 15.20 11.57
CA ARG A 226 -10.02 13.73 11.51
C ARG A 226 -9.81 13.23 10.10
N ARG A 227 -9.07 12.10 10.00
CA ARG A 227 -9.00 11.36 8.73
C ARG A 227 -10.35 10.70 8.45
N GLN A 228 -10.66 10.51 7.18
CA GLN A 228 -11.93 9.92 6.76
C GLN A 228 -12.24 8.57 7.43
N GLU A 229 -11.26 7.67 7.52
CA GLU A 229 -11.44 6.39 8.23
C GLU A 229 -11.65 6.57 9.74
N GLU A 230 -11.04 7.57 10.35
CA GLU A 230 -11.23 7.89 11.77
C GLU A 230 -12.66 8.37 12.01
N ILE A 231 -13.20 9.26 11.15
CA ILE A 231 -14.58 9.76 11.23
C ILE A 231 -15.60 8.62 11.29
N THR A 232 -15.43 7.61 10.44
CA THR A 232 -16.38 6.49 10.34
C THR A 232 -16.26 5.45 11.46
N ARG A 233 -15.21 5.55 12.30
CA ARG A 233 -14.95 4.59 13.38
C ARG A 233 -15.14 5.13 14.79
N ILE A 234 -15.24 6.46 14.97
CA ILE A 234 -15.50 7.04 16.27
C ILE A 234 -16.89 6.67 16.78
N ARG A 235 -16.99 6.40 18.09
CA ARG A 235 -18.19 5.87 18.73
C ARG A 235 -18.64 6.79 19.85
N TRP A 236 -19.93 6.68 20.22
CA TRP A 236 -20.48 7.41 21.34
C TRP A 236 -19.78 7.07 22.66
N GLU A 237 -19.38 5.81 22.86
CA GLU A 237 -18.65 5.34 24.05
C GLU A 237 -17.22 5.90 24.14
N ASP A 238 -16.67 6.42 23.04
CA ASP A 238 -15.33 7.00 22.94
C ASP A 238 -15.32 8.51 23.23
N LEU A 239 -16.45 9.11 23.62
CA LEU A 239 -16.52 10.55 23.93
C LEU A 239 -16.27 10.80 25.42
N ASP A 240 -15.45 11.81 25.71
CA ASP A 240 -15.32 12.42 27.02
C ASP A 240 -15.94 13.82 26.99
N GLU A 241 -17.15 13.95 27.55
CA GLU A 241 -17.91 15.19 27.54
C GLU A 241 -17.22 16.29 28.37
N ARG A 242 -16.54 15.92 29.48
CA ARG A 242 -15.86 16.89 30.34
C ARG A 242 -14.65 17.53 29.68
N ARG A 243 -13.97 16.75 28.86
CA ARG A 243 -12.76 17.21 28.14
C ARG A 243 -13.06 17.67 26.71
N GLN A 244 -14.29 17.54 26.24
CA GLN A 244 -14.65 17.73 24.84
C GLN A 244 -13.67 16.99 23.92
N ALA A 245 -13.49 15.69 24.18
CA ALA A 245 -12.50 14.89 23.49
C ALA A 245 -13.10 13.56 22.98
N VAL A 246 -12.47 12.99 21.98
CA VAL A 246 -12.81 11.67 21.42
C VAL A 246 -11.59 10.76 21.42
N LEU A 247 -11.75 9.52 21.86
CA LEU A 247 -10.73 8.47 21.72
C LEU A 247 -10.72 7.96 20.28
N VAL A 248 -9.66 8.24 19.57
CA VAL A 248 -9.44 7.72 18.21
C VAL A 248 -8.62 6.44 18.33
N ARG A 249 -9.29 5.30 18.13
CA ARG A 249 -8.67 3.98 18.21
C ARG A 249 -7.86 3.66 16.98
N ASP A 250 -6.75 2.94 17.13
CA ASP A 250 -5.86 2.52 16.05
C ASP A 250 -5.50 3.67 15.09
N MET A 251 -5.16 4.83 15.63
CA MET A 251 -4.79 5.98 14.85
C MET A 251 -3.58 5.64 13.97
N LYS A 252 -3.68 5.95 12.68
CA LYS A 252 -2.63 5.67 11.70
C LYS A 252 -1.31 6.34 12.10
N ASN A 253 -0.32 5.53 12.48
CA ASN A 253 1.04 5.96 12.77
C ASN A 253 2.05 5.04 12.06
N PRO A 254 3.08 5.56 11.39
CA PRO A 254 4.18 4.74 10.88
C PRO A 254 4.81 3.92 12.03
N GLY A 255 4.81 2.60 11.89
CA GLY A 255 5.42 1.69 12.89
C GLY A 255 4.46 1.07 13.92
N GLN A 256 3.34 1.71 14.26
CA GLN A 256 2.36 1.17 15.21
C GLN A 256 0.94 1.31 14.66
N LYS A 257 0.35 0.19 14.21
CA LYS A 257 -0.99 0.19 13.59
C LYS A 257 -2.11 -0.23 14.54
N ILE A 258 -1.80 -1.06 15.53
CA ILE A 258 -2.78 -1.63 16.47
C ILE A 258 -2.46 -1.13 17.87
N GLY A 259 -3.48 -0.72 18.63
CA GLY A 259 -3.34 -0.20 19.98
C GLY A 259 -2.77 1.22 20.06
N ASN A 260 -2.73 1.94 18.92
CA ASN A 260 -2.38 3.35 18.93
C ASN A 260 -3.63 4.21 19.17
N ASP A 261 -4.13 4.18 20.38
CA ASP A 261 -5.32 4.91 20.81
C ASP A 261 -4.93 6.29 21.34
N VAL A 262 -5.54 7.34 20.78
CA VAL A 262 -5.19 8.73 21.11
C VAL A 262 -6.44 9.53 21.43
N TRP A 263 -6.46 10.17 22.59
CA TRP A 263 -7.46 11.19 22.90
C TRP A 263 -7.20 12.45 22.08
N CYS A 264 -8.21 12.89 21.36
CA CYS A 264 -8.17 14.09 20.55
C CYS A 264 -9.22 15.07 21.01
N HIS A 265 -8.81 16.30 21.29
CA HIS A 265 -9.73 17.40 21.62
C HIS A 265 -10.60 17.74 20.41
N LEU A 266 -11.87 18.01 20.63
CA LEU A 266 -12.82 18.49 19.63
C LEU A 266 -13.11 19.97 19.87
N PRO A 267 -12.71 20.87 18.94
CA PRO A 267 -13.15 22.27 19.00
C PRO A 267 -14.68 22.38 19.05
N ASP A 268 -15.19 23.50 19.55
CA ASP A 268 -16.62 23.70 19.80
C ASP A 268 -17.50 23.39 18.59
N GLU A 269 -17.08 23.75 17.40
CA GLU A 269 -17.83 23.48 16.16
C GLU A 269 -17.91 21.97 15.90
N ALA A 270 -16.80 21.26 16.07
CA ALA A 270 -16.75 19.80 15.89
C ALA A 270 -17.60 19.09 16.94
N TRP A 271 -17.54 19.56 18.20
CA TRP A 271 -18.33 19.04 19.30
C TRP A 271 -19.82 19.22 19.04
N ARG A 272 -20.28 20.40 18.64
CA ARG A 272 -21.68 20.68 18.30
C ARG A 272 -22.18 19.82 17.13
N ILE A 273 -21.34 19.58 16.13
CA ILE A 273 -21.68 18.67 15.02
C ILE A 273 -21.89 17.24 15.53
N VAL A 274 -21.01 16.74 16.38
CA VAL A 274 -21.18 15.42 17.03
C VAL A 274 -22.51 15.36 17.79
N GLN A 275 -22.80 16.33 18.64
CA GLN A 275 -24.03 16.36 19.43
C GLN A 275 -25.30 16.43 18.57
N SER A 276 -25.19 16.91 17.36
CA SER A 276 -26.31 16.99 16.40
C SER A 276 -26.54 15.71 15.59
N MET A 277 -25.73 14.66 15.83
CA MET A 277 -25.93 13.35 15.21
C MET A 277 -26.90 12.46 16.04
N PRO A 278 -27.71 11.61 15.39
CA PRO A 278 -28.61 10.71 16.10
C PRO A 278 -27.85 9.58 16.81
N LYS A 279 -28.19 9.30 18.08
CA LYS A 279 -27.59 8.23 18.88
C LYS A 279 -28.24 6.85 18.61
N SER A 280 -28.60 6.55 17.37
CA SER A 280 -29.26 5.30 16.97
C SER A 280 -28.31 4.18 16.54
N CYS A 281 -27.02 4.48 16.36
CA CYS A 281 -25.97 3.52 16.02
C CYS A 281 -24.83 3.64 17.03
N ARG A 282 -23.95 2.63 17.05
CA ARG A 282 -22.75 2.66 17.91
C ARG A 282 -21.76 3.73 17.43
N GLU A 283 -21.56 3.81 16.13
CA GLU A 283 -20.72 4.84 15.51
C GLU A 283 -21.49 6.16 15.37
N ILE A 284 -20.78 7.28 15.57
CA ILE A 284 -21.35 8.63 15.46
C ILE A 284 -21.67 8.94 13.98
N PHE A 285 -20.77 8.54 13.07
CA PHE A 285 -20.93 8.67 11.62
C PHE A 285 -20.97 7.27 11.00
N PRO A 286 -22.11 6.56 11.00
CA PRO A 286 -22.22 5.16 10.60
C PRO A 286 -22.23 5.01 9.09
N TYR A 287 -21.19 5.51 8.43
CA TYR A 287 -21.01 5.46 6.99
C TYR A 287 -19.77 4.66 6.62
N TYR A 288 -19.70 4.17 5.38
CA TYR A 288 -18.48 3.55 4.86
C TYR A 288 -17.53 4.61 4.31
N SER A 289 -16.25 4.49 4.66
CA SER A 289 -15.19 5.41 4.19
C SER A 289 -15.16 5.52 2.66
N ASP A 290 -15.19 4.37 1.95
CA ASP A 290 -15.19 4.36 0.48
C ASP A 290 -16.42 5.08 -0.11
N SER A 291 -17.58 5.02 0.55
CA SER A 291 -18.81 5.70 0.11
C SER A 291 -18.71 7.21 0.27
N ILE A 292 -18.09 7.70 1.34
CA ILE A 292 -17.78 9.13 1.54
C ILE A 292 -16.87 9.63 0.42
N SER A 293 -15.73 8.92 0.17
CA SER A 293 -14.81 9.26 -0.92
C SER A 293 -15.52 9.33 -2.28
N ALA A 294 -16.31 8.31 -2.58
CA ALA A 294 -17.02 8.24 -3.85
C ALA A 294 -18.07 9.36 -4.00
N ALA A 295 -18.81 9.69 -2.93
CA ALA A 295 -19.77 10.78 -2.93
C ALA A 295 -19.09 12.13 -3.15
N PHE A 296 -18.00 12.40 -2.40
CA PHE A 296 -17.25 13.64 -2.51
C PHE A 296 -16.63 13.81 -3.90
N THR A 297 -15.96 12.78 -4.42
CA THR A 297 -15.35 12.82 -5.76
C THR A 297 -16.37 13.04 -6.87
N ARG A 298 -17.56 12.39 -6.79
CA ARG A 298 -18.63 12.61 -7.76
C ARG A 298 -19.17 14.03 -7.71
N ALA A 299 -19.34 14.60 -6.51
CA ALA A 299 -19.80 15.98 -6.34
C ALA A 299 -18.76 16.96 -6.92
N CYS A 300 -17.47 16.82 -6.61
CA CYS A 300 -16.41 17.65 -7.17
C CYS A 300 -16.42 17.59 -8.72
N LYS A 301 -16.54 16.38 -9.29
CA LYS A 301 -16.62 16.20 -10.74
C LYS A 301 -17.84 16.89 -11.35
N PHE A 302 -19.01 16.73 -10.73
CA PHE A 302 -20.26 17.35 -11.18
C PHE A 302 -20.21 18.89 -11.14
N LEU A 303 -19.59 19.45 -10.09
CA LEU A 303 -19.43 20.88 -9.87
C LEU A 303 -18.21 21.49 -10.58
N ALA A 304 -17.50 20.70 -11.40
CA ALA A 304 -16.26 21.09 -12.07
C ALA A 304 -15.15 21.60 -11.11
N ILE A 305 -15.15 21.14 -9.85
CA ILE A 305 -14.11 21.44 -8.86
C ILE A 305 -12.91 20.54 -9.16
N LYS A 306 -11.81 21.16 -9.55
CA LYS A 306 -10.59 20.45 -9.96
C LYS A 306 -9.69 20.14 -8.78
N ASP A 307 -9.13 18.92 -8.79
CA ASP A 307 -8.06 18.51 -7.89
C ASP A 307 -8.35 18.74 -6.39
N LEU A 308 -9.60 18.53 -5.94
CA LEU A 308 -9.99 18.57 -4.54
C LEU A 308 -10.35 17.15 -4.08
N HIS A 309 -9.69 16.70 -3.01
CA HIS A 309 -9.93 15.41 -2.39
C HIS A 309 -10.47 15.57 -0.97
N PHE A 310 -11.20 14.58 -0.46
CA PHE A 310 -11.74 14.63 0.91
C PHE A 310 -10.64 14.86 1.96
N HIS A 311 -9.43 14.33 1.75
CA HIS A 311 -8.31 14.50 2.67
C HIS A 311 -7.82 15.95 2.78
N ASP A 312 -8.08 16.78 1.77
CA ASP A 312 -7.69 18.19 1.76
C ASP A 312 -8.49 19.00 2.80
N LEU A 313 -9.69 18.52 3.20
CA LEU A 313 -10.46 19.10 4.31
C LEU A 313 -9.71 19.01 5.64
N ARG A 314 -8.97 17.94 5.89
CA ARG A 314 -8.10 17.82 7.07
C ARG A 314 -6.92 18.79 6.99
N HIS A 315 -6.30 18.95 5.80
CA HIS A 315 -5.25 19.94 5.60
C HIS A 315 -5.76 21.34 5.88
N ASP A 316 -6.96 21.64 5.39
CA ASP A 316 -7.61 22.92 5.65
C ASP A 316 -7.87 23.16 7.14
N GLY A 317 -8.45 22.18 7.83
CA GLY A 317 -8.69 22.26 9.27
C GLY A 317 -7.41 22.45 10.09
N VAL A 318 -6.31 21.74 9.77
CA VAL A 318 -5.03 21.93 10.44
C VAL A 318 -4.48 23.33 10.16
N SER A 319 -4.53 23.81 8.91
CA SER A 319 -4.13 25.16 8.51
C SER A 319 -4.90 26.23 9.28
N ARG A 320 -6.24 26.07 9.41
CA ARG A 320 -7.11 26.95 10.19
C ARG A 320 -6.61 27.14 11.63
N LEU A 321 -6.26 26.03 12.30
CA LEU A 321 -5.80 26.10 13.69
C LEU A 321 -4.51 26.93 13.82
N PHE A 322 -3.57 26.82 12.87
CA PHE A 322 -2.39 27.67 12.82
C PHE A 322 -2.74 29.13 12.47
N GLU A 323 -3.67 29.37 11.56
CA GLU A 323 -4.16 30.70 11.20
C GLU A 323 -4.79 31.42 12.40
N MET A 324 -5.38 30.66 13.35
CA MET A 324 -5.90 31.12 14.64
C MET A 324 -4.81 31.25 15.71
N GLU A 325 -3.52 31.20 15.34
CA GLU A 325 -2.37 31.33 16.25
C GLU A 325 -2.23 30.22 17.29
N TRP A 326 -2.81 29.05 17.03
CA TRP A 326 -2.59 27.93 17.92
C TRP A 326 -1.17 27.37 17.79
N ASP A 327 -0.54 27.10 18.91
CA ASP A 327 0.77 26.47 18.96
C ASP A 327 0.75 25.00 18.53
N ILE A 328 1.91 24.45 18.20
CA ILE A 328 2.05 23.06 17.75
C ILE A 328 1.46 22.06 18.75
N PRO A 329 1.72 22.12 20.08
CA PRO A 329 1.10 21.24 21.06
C PRO A 329 -0.43 21.27 21.03
N ARG A 330 -1.01 22.46 20.94
CA ARG A 330 -2.47 22.63 20.90
C ARG A 330 -3.06 22.09 19.59
N VAL A 331 -2.44 22.37 18.44
CA VAL A 331 -2.84 21.76 17.16
C VAL A 331 -2.70 20.23 17.19
N ALA A 332 -1.63 19.72 17.81
CA ALA A 332 -1.41 18.29 17.96
C ALA A 332 -2.48 17.62 18.81
N SER A 333 -2.99 18.27 19.87
CA SER A 333 -4.07 17.75 20.71
C SER A 333 -5.38 17.56 19.94
N VAL A 334 -5.66 18.41 18.93
CA VAL A 334 -6.81 18.23 18.03
C VAL A 334 -6.50 17.23 16.93
N SER A 335 -5.37 17.40 16.24
CA SER A 335 -5.08 16.65 15.01
C SER A 335 -4.55 15.23 15.25
N GLY A 336 -4.05 14.95 16.47
CA GLY A 336 -3.44 13.69 16.83
C GLY A 336 -2.08 13.43 16.17
N HIS A 337 -1.40 14.47 15.68
CA HIS A 337 -0.05 14.32 15.15
C HIS A 337 0.95 14.09 16.30
N ARG A 338 1.75 13.01 16.18
CA ARG A 338 2.86 12.73 17.11
C ARG A 338 4.20 13.27 16.63
N ASP A 339 4.36 13.36 15.31
CA ASP A 339 5.56 13.93 14.69
C ASP A 339 5.33 15.41 14.34
N TRP A 340 6.01 16.27 15.07
CA TRP A 340 5.93 17.72 14.88
C TRP A 340 6.50 18.18 13.53
N ASN A 341 7.41 17.40 12.94
CA ASN A 341 7.94 17.73 11.61
C ASN A 341 6.84 17.76 10.55
N SER A 342 5.81 16.93 10.68
CA SER A 342 4.66 16.94 9.77
C SER A 342 3.81 18.21 9.86
N MET A 343 3.95 18.99 10.94
CA MET A 343 3.22 20.22 11.18
C MET A 343 4.02 21.50 10.83
N ARG A 344 5.35 21.38 10.67
CA ARG A 344 6.21 22.55 10.32
C ARG A 344 5.76 23.25 9.04
N ARG A 345 5.17 22.52 8.12
CA ARG A 345 4.63 23.07 6.87
C ARG A 345 3.50 24.09 7.05
N TYR A 346 2.87 24.15 8.22
CA TYR A 346 1.75 25.05 8.50
C TYR A 346 2.15 26.25 9.34
N THR A 347 3.34 26.28 9.95
CA THR A 347 3.75 27.33 10.91
C THR A 347 3.86 28.72 10.29
N HIS A 348 4.02 28.82 8.96
CA HIS A 348 4.03 30.09 8.24
C HIS A 348 2.65 30.75 8.08
N LEU A 349 1.57 30.06 8.50
CA LEU A 349 0.19 30.54 8.36
C LEU A 349 -0.29 31.36 9.57
N ASN A 350 0.52 31.51 10.62
CA ASN A 350 0.14 32.18 11.83
C ASN A 350 -0.34 33.65 11.58
N GLY A 351 -1.36 34.08 12.32
CA GLY A 351 -1.86 35.46 12.33
C GLY A 351 -2.80 35.84 11.20
N ARG A 352 -3.29 34.88 10.43
CA ARG A 352 -4.27 35.13 9.34
C ARG A 352 -5.72 35.21 9.83
N GLY A 353 -5.99 34.77 11.08
CA GLY A 353 -7.34 34.68 11.64
C GLY A 353 -8.10 33.42 11.21
N ASP A 354 -9.27 33.24 11.81
CA ASP A 354 -10.12 32.07 11.48
C ASP A 354 -10.91 32.29 10.19
N PRO A 355 -10.65 31.55 9.08
CA PRO A 355 -11.39 31.69 7.84
C PRO A 355 -12.88 31.27 7.97
N TYR A 356 -13.22 30.53 9.02
CA TYR A 356 -14.59 30.07 9.31
C TYR A 356 -15.29 30.89 10.37
N LYS A 357 -14.72 32.02 10.79
CA LYS A 357 -15.38 32.94 11.72
C LYS A 357 -16.69 33.42 11.10
N ASN A 358 -17.81 33.19 11.80
CA ASN A 358 -19.16 33.51 11.33
C ASN A 358 -19.56 32.76 10.02
N TRP A 359 -19.05 31.56 9.80
CA TRP A 359 -19.40 30.75 8.63
C TRP A 359 -20.89 30.39 8.66
N SER A 360 -21.66 30.93 7.74
CA SER A 360 -23.12 30.85 7.69
C SER A 360 -23.66 29.42 7.59
N TRP A 361 -22.86 28.47 7.09
CA TRP A 361 -23.26 27.08 6.97
C TRP A 361 -23.25 26.32 8.29
N LEU A 362 -22.49 26.73 9.29
CA LEU A 362 -22.30 25.94 10.52
C LEU A 362 -23.65 25.69 11.21
N GLU A 363 -24.44 26.73 11.44
CA GLU A 363 -25.75 26.61 12.10
C GLU A 363 -26.75 25.79 11.25
N LYS A 364 -26.73 25.98 9.95
CA LYS A 364 -27.56 25.21 9.01
C LYS A 364 -27.17 23.72 9.03
N ILE A 365 -25.86 23.40 9.10
CA ILE A 365 -25.37 22.01 9.18
C ILE A 365 -25.77 21.37 10.51
N ILE A 366 -25.59 22.07 11.62
CA ILE A 366 -25.94 21.55 12.96
C ILE A 366 -27.44 21.32 13.07
N GLY A 367 -28.27 22.26 12.63
CA GLY A 367 -29.74 22.16 12.68
C GLY A 367 -30.35 21.18 11.69
N ALA A 368 -29.59 20.68 10.71
CA ALA A 368 -30.11 19.76 9.70
C ALA A 368 -30.41 18.37 10.29
N PRO A 369 -31.62 17.82 10.05
CA PRO A 369 -31.97 16.47 10.52
C PRO A 369 -31.17 15.41 9.77
N VAL A 370 -30.82 14.33 10.47
CA VAL A 370 -30.11 13.18 9.88
C VAL A 370 -31.06 11.97 9.89
N VAL A 371 -31.33 11.45 8.71
CA VAL A 371 -32.04 10.18 8.54
C VAL A 371 -30.99 9.13 8.19
N LEU A 372 -30.72 8.22 9.14
CA LEU A 372 -29.83 7.11 8.86
C LEU A 372 -30.55 6.04 8.05
N GLY A 373 -30.06 5.75 6.85
CA GLY A 373 -30.49 4.58 6.08
C GLY A 373 -30.03 3.27 6.76
N ALA A 374 -30.66 2.15 6.41
CA ALA A 374 -30.19 0.85 6.84
C ALA A 374 -28.70 0.67 6.44
N ARG A 375 -27.85 0.33 7.42
CA ARG A 375 -26.45 0.02 7.18
C ARG A 375 -26.42 -1.30 6.42
N ILE A 376 -26.19 -1.25 5.11
CA ILE A 376 -25.95 -2.45 4.32
C ILE A 376 -24.50 -2.84 4.61
N GLU A 377 -24.29 -3.92 5.38
CA GLU A 377 -22.96 -4.48 5.53
C GLU A 377 -22.42 -4.86 4.14
N PRO A 378 -21.19 -4.47 3.80
CA PRO A 378 -20.62 -4.90 2.52
C PRO A 378 -20.48 -6.41 2.55
N GLU A 379 -21.06 -7.09 1.58
CA GLU A 379 -20.81 -8.52 1.36
C GLU A 379 -19.30 -8.79 1.36
N PRO A 380 -18.86 -9.90 1.98
CA PRO A 380 -17.46 -10.30 1.95
C PRO A 380 -16.93 -10.27 0.52
N ALA A 381 -15.68 -9.84 0.34
CA ALA A 381 -15.10 -9.59 -0.99
C ALA A 381 -15.09 -10.82 -1.93
N GLU A 382 -15.28 -12.03 -1.40
CA GLU A 382 -15.37 -13.28 -2.14
C GLU A 382 -16.69 -13.42 -2.93
N ASP A 383 -17.81 -12.90 -2.42
CA ASP A 383 -19.10 -12.98 -3.11
C ASP A 383 -19.28 -11.96 -4.24
N ARG A 384 -18.50 -10.89 -4.26
CA ARG A 384 -18.60 -9.87 -5.31
C ARG A 384 -18.23 -10.40 -6.71
N LYS A 385 -17.39 -11.43 -6.81
CA LYS A 385 -17.04 -12.06 -8.10
C LYS A 385 -18.20 -12.88 -8.66
N GLY A 386 -18.97 -13.55 -7.81
CA GLY A 386 -20.17 -14.32 -8.21
C GLY A 386 -21.28 -13.41 -8.72
N VAL A 387 -21.54 -12.29 -8.05
CA VAL A 387 -22.60 -11.32 -8.43
C VAL A 387 -22.27 -10.60 -9.74
N LEU A 388 -21.01 -10.26 -10.00
CA LEU A 388 -20.59 -9.66 -11.27
C LEU A 388 -20.69 -10.65 -12.46
N GLN A 389 -20.39 -11.93 -12.24
CA GLN A 389 -20.58 -12.97 -13.26
C GLN A 389 -22.08 -13.23 -13.52
N ALA A 390 -22.92 -13.25 -12.49
CA ALA A 390 -24.35 -13.41 -12.63
C ALA A 390 -25.01 -12.24 -13.35
N ARG A 391 -24.59 -11.00 -13.09
CA ARG A 391 -25.06 -9.80 -13.81
C ARG A 391 -24.63 -9.79 -15.28
N ARG A 392 -23.40 -10.23 -15.62
CA ARG A 392 -22.95 -10.36 -17.01
C ARG A 392 -23.73 -11.44 -17.79
N ARG A 393 -24.17 -12.52 -17.15
CA ARG A 393 -25.01 -13.56 -17.79
C ARG A 393 -26.44 -13.11 -18.03
N ARG A 394 -26.96 -12.13 -17.24
CA ARG A 394 -28.32 -11.55 -17.46
C ARG A 394 -28.37 -10.42 -18.48
N SER A 395 -27.23 -9.86 -18.90
CA SER A 395 -27.16 -8.82 -19.94
C SER A 395 -26.84 -9.36 -21.34
N ILE A 396 -26.77 -10.70 -21.51
CA ILE A 396 -26.48 -11.38 -22.78
C ILE A 396 -27.69 -12.26 -23.22
N ASN A 397 -28.76 -12.29 -22.43
CA ASN A 397 -30.08 -12.77 -22.78
C ASN A 397 -31.02 -11.57 -22.77
#